data_50054bfe9977b901dc06a8a3aabd28a6
#
_entry.id   50054bfe9977b901dc06a8a3aabd28a6
#
_cell.length_a   1.000
_cell.length_b   1.000
_cell.length_c   1.000
_cell.angle_alpha   90.00
_cell.angle_beta   90.00
_cell.angle_gamma   90.00
#
_symmetry.space_group_name_H-M   'P 1'
#
loop_
_entity.id
_entity.type
_entity.pdbx_description
1 polymer ?
#
loop_
_entity_poly.entity_id
_entity_poly.type
_entity_poly.pdbx_seq_one_letter_code
_entity_poly.pdbx_strand_id
1 'polypeptide(L)'
;MPYKIAVLMGGSSFEREFSLESGRHVTNTLRARGHEVLPLDTDANLVETLRTQNIDAVYIALHGKGGEDGTIQALLEYLNIPFVGSSSQVARMFWNKSSLPHAVRAFRERECDYPERGAARWPLSVSLPAVAFKDMGAAKALDLIPAHLGCFPVAIKPARGGSAMGVNCVESQEGVGAAIMDAFSFDSAVLIEQWIEGVEIAVGVVGNGDTVRALPPVEITPKRGFFDTAARQDFDLVDFYSPPRPESLAEGKVMQDEALQAIELTALEVHKALGCRDISRIDMVWNGSMPFVLEVNISPGMTEHSLLPMATAASGVSLGELLDELLETAIKR
;
A
#
# COMPACT_ATOMS: atom_id res chain seq x y z
N MET A 1 -6.68 -4.07 29.20
CA MET A 1 -6.53 -2.86 30.08
C MET A 1 -6.43 -1.64 29.16
N PRO A 2 -6.87 -0.46 29.57
CA PRO A 2 -6.68 0.73 28.76
C PRO A 2 -5.17 1.04 28.62
N TYR A 3 -4.77 1.35 27.40
CA TYR A 3 -3.41 1.83 27.08
C TYR A 3 -3.44 3.32 26.80
N LYS A 4 -2.29 3.98 26.92
CA LYS A 4 -2.07 5.35 26.47
C LYS A 4 -1.40 5.34 25.09
N ILE A 5 -2.15 5.68 24.07
CA ILE A 5 -1.78 5.53 22.66
C ILE A 5 -1.56 6.91 22.03
N ALA A 6 -0.42 7.13 21.40
CA ALA A 6 -0.27 8.26 20.48
C ALA A 6 -0.72 7.86 19.07
N VAL A 7 -1.55 8.68 18.43
CA VAL A 7 -1.92 8.53 17.02
C VAL A 7 -1.22 9.64 16.24
N LEU A 8 -0.23 9.26 15.43
CA LEU A 8 0.50 10.21 14.59
C LEU A 8 -0.26 10.46 13.29
N MET A 9 -0.60 11.71 13.02
CA MET A 9 -1.38 12.12 11.85
C MET A 9 -0.95 13.51 11.35
N GLY A 10 -1.35 13.88 10.14
CA GLY A 10 -0.97 15.14 9.52
C GLY A 10 0.32 15.02 8.71
N GLY A 11 1.41 15.56 9.19
CA GLY A 11 2.69 15.58 8.48
C GLY A 11 2.75 16.63 7.37
N SER A 12 3.83 16.59 6.56
CA SER A 12 4.11 17.58 5.50
C SER A 12 3.96 17.03 4.08
N SER A 13 3.44 15.81 3.92
CA SER A 13 3.24 15.20 2.60
C SER A 13 2.02 15.80 1.88
N PHE A 14 1.90 15.53 0.58
CA PHE A 14 0.70 15.87 -0.20
C PHE A 14 -0.56 15.16 0.31
N GLU A 15 -0.42 14.10 1.12
CA GLU A 15 -1.50 13.29 1.68
C GLU A 15 -1.92 13.72 3.10
N ARG A 16 -1.50 14.94 3.53
CA ARG A 16 -1.78 15.48 4.88
C ARG A 16 -3.25 15.39 5.28
N GLU A 17 -4.16 15.84 4.44
CA GLU A 17 -5.60 15.85 4.77
C GLU A 17 -6.15 14.44 4.95
N PHE A 18 -5.74 13.50 4.09
CA PHE A 18 -6.09 12.10 4.21
C PHE A 18 -5.52 11.46 5.49
N SER A 19 -4.29 11.84 5.86
CA SER A 19 -3.67 11.44 7.13
C SER A 19 -4.44 11.95 8.34
N LEU A 20 -4.86 13.21 8.32
CA LEU A 20 -5.68 13.80 9.40
C LEU A 20 -7.04 13.10 9.54
N GLU A 21 -7.67 12.73 8.43
CA GLU A 21 -8.94 12.01 8.43
C GLU A 21 -8.78 10.58 8.98
N SER A 22 -7.77 9.83 8.48
CA SER A 22 -7.41 8.50 8.99
C SER A 22 -7.12 8.53 10.49
N GLY A 23 -6.30 9.50 10.92
CA GLY A 23 -5.92 9.66 12.32
C GLY A 23 -7.10 10.01 13.22
N ARG A 24 -8.02 10.84 12.76
CA ARG A 24 -9.28 11.15 13.51
C ARG A 24 -10.13 9.90 13.67
N HIS A 25 -10.30 9.11 12.60
CA HIS A 25 -11.11 7.88 12.67
C HIS A 25 -10.48 6.86 13.63
N VAL A 26 -9.17 6.60 13.55
CA VAL A 26 -8.44 5.74 14.48
C VAL A 26 -8.54 6.26 15.92
N THR A 27 -8.33 7.56 16.15
CA THR A 27 -8.44 8.19 17.48
C THR A 27 -9.82 7.96 18.10
N ASN A 28 -10.88 8.21 17.35
CA ASN A 28 -12.26 8.05 17.83
C ASN A 28 -12.57 6.57 18.11
N THR A 29 -12.14 5.68 17.24
CA THR A 29 -12.32 4.22 17.41
C THR A 29 -11.62 3.72 18.67
N LEU A 30 -10.36 4.08 18.89
CA LEU A 30 -9.61 3.67 20.09
C LEU A 30 -10.17 4.27 21.38
N ARG A 31 -10.62 5.52 21.35
CA ARG A 31 -11.32 6.13 22.51
C ARG A 31 -12.63 5.40 22.84
N ALA A 32 -13.39 4.98 21.84
CA ALA A 32 -14.60 4.18 22.05
C ALA A 32 -14.29 2.79 22.64
N ARG A 33 -13.06 2.28 22.46
CA ARG A 33 -12.56 1.05 23.10
C ARG A 33 -12.06 1.28 24.53
N GLY A 34 -12.03 2.52 25.00
CA GLY A 34 -11.64 2.88 26.38
C GLY A 34 -10.16 3.21 26.56
N HIS A 35 -9.38 3.37 25.49
CA HIS A 35 -8.00 3.81 25.54
C HIS A 35 -7.87 5.33 25.79
N GLU A 36 -6.78 5.73 26.46
CA GLU A 36 -6.34 7.13 26.48
C GLU A 36 -5.61 7.43 25.16
N VAL A 37 -6.16 8.33 24.34
CA VAL A 37 -5.61 8.56 22.99
C VAL A 37 -5.18 10.01 22.83
N LEU A 38 -3.91 10.19 22.47
CA LEU A 38 -3.27 11.48 22.20
C LEU A 38 -2.99 11.60 20.69
N PRO A 39 -3.82 12.38 19.94
CA PRO A 39 -3.51 12.69 18.55
C PRO A 39 -2.36 13.69 18.47
N LEU A 40 -1.35 13.41 17.63
CA LEU A 40 -0.15 14.21 17.46
C LEU A 40 0.14 14.44 15.98
N ASP A 41 0.49 15.66 15.63
CA ASP A 41 1.11 15.99 14.34
C ASP A 41 2.65 15.84 14.43
N THR A 42 3.31 15.77 13.29
CA THR A 42 4.77 15.73 13.21
C THR A 42 5.33 17.15 13.19
N ASP A 43 5.51 17.72 14.37
CA ASP A 43 6.12 19.04 14.57
C ASP A 43 7.42 18.96 15.38
N ALA A 44 8.01 20.11 15.67
CA ALA A 44 9.26 20.19 16.42
C ALA A 44 9.15 19.70 17.88
N ASN A 45 7.94 19.57 18.43
CA ASN A 45 7.69 19.14 19.80
C ASN A 45 7.38 17.64 19.91
N LEU A 46 7.25 16.93 18.77
CA LEU A 46 6.85 15.52 18.75
C LEU A 46 7.73 14.66 19.67
N VAL A 47 9.05 14.78 19.56
CA VAL A 47 9.99 13.96 20.35
C VAL A 47 9.85 14.24 21.85
N GLU A 48 9.74 15.49 22.24
CA GLU A 48 9.55 15.87 23.64
C GLU A 48 8.23 15.32 24.18
N THR A 49 7.15 15.45 23.41
CA THR A 49 5.84 14.93 23.78
C THR A 49 5.87 13.39 23.94
N LEU A 50 6.42 12.66 22.98
CA LEU A 50 6.54 11.21 23.06
C LEU A 50 7.33 10.72 24.27
N ARG A 51 8.40 11.46 24.65
CA ARG A 51 9.24 11.10 25.80
C ARG A 51 8.63 11.44 27.16
N THR A 52 7.78 12.45 27.23
CA THR A 52 7.23 12.95 28.51
C THR A 52 5.86 12.43 28.86
N GLN A 53 5.11 11.93 27.85
CA GLN A 53 3.71 11.55 28.03
C GLN A 53 3.50 10.08 28.44
N ASN A 54 4.55 9.28 28.67
CA ASN A 54 4.46 7.86 29.03
C ASN A 54 3.53 7.08 28.08
N ILE A 55 3.82 7.14 26.78
CA ILE A 55 3.07 6.45 25.72
C ILE A 55 3.38 4.97 25.74
N ASP A 56 2.36 4.11 25.78
CA ASP A 56 2.50 2.65 25.71
C ASP A 56 2.80 2.17 24.28
N ALA A 57 2.14 2.76 23.28
CA ALA A 57 2.37 2.47 21.87
C ALA A 57 1.95 3.64 20.96
N VAL A 58 2.45 3.60 19.74
CA VAL A 58 2.11 4.56 18.69
C VAL A 58 1.35 3.84 17.57
N TYR A 59 0.25 4.46 17.10
CA TYR A 59 -0.36 4.14 15.82
C TYR A 59 0.05 5.19 14.78
N ILE A 60 0.64 4.73 13.66
CA ILE A 60 1.06 5.60 12.57
C ILE A 60 -0.08 5.72 11.56
N ALA A 61 -0.77 6.86 11.56
CA ALA A 61 -1.78 7.22 10.56
C ALA A 61 -1.25 8.27 9.57
N LEU A 62 0.08 8.44 9.53
CA LEU A 62 0.75 9.28 8.55
C LEU A 62 0.78 8.60 7.19
N HIS A 63 0.58 9.36 6.12
CA HIS A 63 0.65 8.88 4.75
C HIS A 63 1.71 9.64 3.95
N GLY A 64 2.28 8.95 2.95
CA GLY A 64 3.29 9.50 2.07
C GLY A 64 4.64 9.71 2.76
N LYS A 65 5.40 10.69 2.24
CA LYS A 65 6.74 11.01 2.74
C LYS A 65 6.72 11.41 4.22
N GLY A 66 7.63 10.84 5.00
CA GLY A 66 7.71 11.00 6.45
C GLY A 66 6.92 9.95 7.23
N GLY A 67 5.82 9.42 6.68
CA GLY A 67 4.98 8.36 7.27
C GLY A 67 5.31 6.96 6.77
N GLU A 68 5.60 6.82 5.47
CA GLU A 68 5.77 5.53 4.80
C GLU A 68 7.20 5.26 4.32
N ASP A 69 8.09 6.24 4.39
CA ASP A 69 9.48 6.18 3.90
C ASP A 69 10.50 5.70 4.93
N GLY A 70 10.05 5.27 6.11
CA GLY A 70 10.90 4.82 7.21
C GLY A 70 11.40 5.91 8.13
N THR A 71 11.02 7.18 7.90
CA THR A 71 11.48 8.31 8.73
C THR A 71 10.91 8.23 10.14
N ILE A 72 9.58 8.19 10.28
CA ILE A 72 8.93 8.13 11.60
C ILE A 72 9.21 6.80 12.30
N GLN A 73 9.27 5.70 11.56
CA GLN A 73 9.58 4.39 12.12
C GLN A 73 10.98 4.37 12.74
N ALA A 74 11.98 4.94 12.06
CA ALA A 74 13.35 5.04 12.60
C ALA A 74 13.43 5.91 13.85
N LEU A 75 12.63 6.97 13.92
CA LEU A 75 12.54 7.81 15.11
C LEU A 75 11.95 7.04 16.29
N LEU A 76 10.85 6.31 16.08
CA LEU A 76 10.21 5.51 17.12
C LEU A 76 11.11 4.35 17.59
N GLU A 77 11.82 3.69 16.65
CA GLU A 77 12.84 2.68 16.96
C GLU A 77 13.97 3.27 17.82
N TYR A 78 14.49 4.45 17.46
CA TYR A 78 15.52 5.14 18.24
C TYR A 78 15.05 5.52 19.66
N LEU A 79 13.78 5.89 19.81
CA LEU A 79 13.16 6.21 21.10
C LEU A 79 12.75 4.97 21.90
N ASN A 80 12.87 3.76 21.34
CA ASN A 80 12.37 2.50 21.91
C ASN A 80 10.87 2.56 22.28
N ILE A 81 10.07 3.22 21.45
CA ILE A 81 8.62 3.29 21.63
C ILE A 81 7.96 2.25 20.72
N PRO A 82 7.13 1.33 21.27
CA PRO A 82 6.38 0.38 20.47
C PRO A 82 5.46 1.09 19.48
N PHE A 83 5.33 0.55 18.27
CA PHE A 83 4.42 1.10 17.28
C PHE A 83 3.84 0.00 16.39
N VAL A 84 2.64 0.25 15.87
CA VAL A 84 1.97 -0.60 14.89
C VAL A 84 2.57 -0.35 13.51
N GLY A 85 2.91 -1.43 12.82
CA GLY A 85 3.41 -1.39 11.45
C GLY A 85 4.85 -1.88 11.29
N SER A 86 5.29 -1.87 10.06
CA SER A 86 6.59 -2.39 9.62
C SER A 86 7.77 -1.56 10.12
N SER A 87 8.95 -2.19 10.21
CA SER A 87 10.18 -1.51 10.65
C SER A 87 10.63 -0.42 9.67
N SER A 88 11.51 0.48 10.14
CA SER A 88 12.07 1.53 9.31
C SER A 88 12.84 1.00 8.10
N GLN A 89 13.50 -0.16 8.24
CA GLN A 89 14.20 -0.81 7.14
C GLN A 89 13.23 -1.30 6.06
N VAL A 90 12.15 -1.94 6.47
CA VAL A 90 11.09 -2.42 5.59
C VAL A 90 10.41 -1.23 4.91
N ALA A 91 10.02 -0.19 5.66
CA ALA A 91 9.41 1.01 5.13
C ALA A 91 10.25 1.68 4.04
N ARG A 92 11.56 1.84 4.25
CA ARG A 92 12.48 2.38 3.23
C ARG A 92 12.53 1.55 1.95
N MET A 93 12.46 0.22 2.06
CA MET A 93 12.43 -0.68 0.90
C MET A 93 11.12 -0.51 0.12
N PHE A 94 10.00 -0.39 0.82
CA PHE A 94 8.67 -0.22 0.21
C PHE A 94 8.48 1.11 -0.49
N TRP A 95 9.12 2.14 0.02
CA TRP A 95 8.99 3.49 -0.52
C TRP A 95 9.34 3.58 -2.01
N ASN A 96 10.20 2.70 -2.51
CA ASN A 96 10.52 2.58 -3.93
C ASN A 96 9.88 1.33 -4.54
N LYS A 97 8.79 1.52 -5.29
CA LYS A 97 8.03 0.46 -5.95
C LYS A 97 8.90 -0.47 -6.82
N SER A 98 9.93 0.08 -7.47
CA SER A 98 10.80 -0.71 -8.37
C SER A 98 11.66 -1.76 -7.66
N SER A 99 11.83 -1.67 -6.35
CA SER A 99 12.62 -2.63 -5.57
C SER A 99 11.82 -3.86 -5.12
N LEU A 100 10.49 -3.78 -5.07
CA LEU A 100 9.63 -4.83 -4.52
C LEU A 100 9.71 -6.17 -5.27
N PRO A 101 9.67 -6.23 -6.61
CA PRO A 101 9.78 -7.48 -7.36
C PRO A 101 11.08 -8.24 -7.05
N HIS A 102 12.18 -7.52 -6.90
CA HIS A 102 13.48 -8.11 -6.59
C HIS A 102 13.53 -8.69 -5.18
N ALA A 103 12.94 -8.01 -4.21
CA ALA A 103 12.91 -8.49 -2.82
C ALA A 103 12.07 -9.77 -2.68
N VAL A 104 10.89 -9.85 -3.32
CA VAL A 104 10.07 -11.05 -3.30
C VAL A 104 10.73 -12.21 -4.05
N ARG A 105 11.37 -11.94 -5.18
CA ARG A 105 12.14 -12.96 -5.90
C ARG A 105 13.26 -13.54 -5.03
N ALA A 106 14.03 -12.68 -4.34
CA ALA A 106 15.09 -13.13 -3.44
C ALA A 106 14.57 -13.94 -2.24
N PHE A 107 13.34 -13.68 -1.79
CA PHE A 107 12.68 -14.50 -0.77
C PHE A 107 12.37 -15.89 -1.31
N ARG A 108 11.75 -16.02 -2.48
CA ARG A 108 11.45 -17.31 -3.12
C ARG A 108 12.68 -18.18 -3.36
N GLU A 109 13.79 -17.56 -3.75
CA GLU A 109 15.04 -18.29 -3.97
C GLU A 109 15.59 -18.91 -2.68
N ARG A 110 15.18 -18.41 -1.51
CA ARG A 110 15.56 -18.94 -0.18
C ARG A 110 14.56 -19.95 0.37
N GLU A 111 13.28 -19.74 0.11
CA GLU A 111 12.16 -20.55 0.60
C GLU A 111 11.73 -21.52 -0.51
N CYS A 112 12.45 -22.63 -0.67
CA CYS A 112 12.28 -23.58 -1.79
C CYS A 112 10.89 -24.24 -1.90
N ASP A 113 10.05 -24.18 -0.86
CA ASP A 113 8.76 -24.87 -0.78
C ASP A 113 7.54 -23.95 -0.97
N TYR A 114 7.73 -22.73 -1.46
CA TYR A 114 6.59 -21.82 -1.65
C TYR A 114 5.73 -22.30 -2.85
N PRO A 115 4.40 -22.47 -2.68
CA PRO A 115 3.56 -23.02 -3.74
C PRO A 115 3.55 -22.09 -4.96
N GLU A 116 3.69 -22.66 -6.17
CA GLU A 116 3.58 -21.92 -7.44
C GLU A 116 2.23 -21.21 -7.60
N ARG A 117 1.16 -21.79 -7.04
CA ARG A 117 -0.17 -21.18 -6.97
C ARG A 117 -0.13 -20.03 -5.97
N GLY A 118 -0.44 -18.82 -6.43
CA GLY A 118 -0.34 -17.59 -5.63
C GLY A 118 1.03 -16.93 -5.69
N ALA A 119 1.90 -17.36 -6.60
CA ALA A 119 3.18 -16.72 -6.82
C ALA A 119 3.01 -15.27 -7.28
N ALA A 120 3.41 -14.29 -6.46
CA ALA A 120 3.31 -12.88 -6.77
C ALA A 120 4.01 -12.55 -8.08
N ARG A 121 3.33 -11.86 -8.96
CA ARG A 121 3.83 -11.37 -10.24
C ARG A 121 3.74 -9.86 -10.27
N TRP A 122 4.63 -9.25 -11.01
CA TRP A 122 4.63 -7.81 -11.27
C TRP A 122 4.53 -7.56 -12.77
N PRO A 123 3.96 -6.42 -13.18
CA PRO A 123 4.11 -5.94 -14.55
C PRO A 123 5.59 -5.85 -14.95
N LEU A 124 5.91 -6.09 -16.20
CA LEU A 124 7.22 -5.72 -16.74
C LEU A 124 7.43 -4.23 -16.53
N SER A 125 8.59 -3.82 -16.04
CA SER A 125 8.81 -2.43 -15.70
C SER A 125 10.26 -1.98 -15.89
N VAL A 126 10.42 -0.68 -16.08
CA VAL A 126 11.71 0.02 -16.07
C VAL A 126 11.59 1.27 -15.21
N SER A 127 12.57 1.49 -14.34
CA SER A 127 12.64 2.70 -13.52
C SER A 127 13.83 3.55 -13.96
N LEU A 128 13.57 4.83 -14.22
CA LEU A 128 14.58 5.78 -14.66
C LEU A 128 14.60 7.03 -13.77
N PRO A 129 15.76 7.39 -13.21
CA PRO A 129 15.89 8.62 -12.44
C PRO A 129 15.91 9.86 -13.36
N ALA A 130 15.46 10.99 -12.85
CA ALA A 130 15.43 12.26 -13.61
C ALA A 130 16.80 12.65 -14.18
N VAL A 131 17.89 12.30 -13.49
CA VAL A 131 19.26 12.54 -13.98
C VAL A 131 19.56 11.82 -15.31
N ALA A 132 18.94 10.65 -15.55
CA ALA A 132 19.10 9.94 -16.82
C ALA A 132 18.53 10.75 -17.99
N PHE A 133 17.43 11.43 -17.80
CA PHE A 133 16.82 12.31 -18.81
C PHE A 133 17.58 13.61 -18.96
N LYS A 134 17.97 14.22 -17.83
CA LYS A 134 18.62 15.52 -17.82
C LYS A 134 20.04 15.50 -18.36
N ASP A 135 20.85 14.50 -17.95
CA ASP A 135 22.29 14.52 -18.15
C ASP A 135 22.78 13.41 -19.09
N MET A 136 21.98 12.36 -19.34
CA MET A 136 22.39 11.18 -20.13
C MET A 136 21.54 10.97 -21.40
N GLY A 137 20.55 11.81 -21.64
CA GLY A 137 19.75 11.78 -22.86
C GLY A 137 18.78 10.61 -22.96
N ALA A 138 18.31 10.05 -21.82
CA ALA A 138 17.37 8.91 -21.80
C ALA A 138 16.09 9.13 -22.62
N ALA A 139 15.70 10.39 -22.85
CA ALA A 139 14.56 10.71 -23.72
C ALA A 139 14.70 10.16 -25.17
N LYS A 140 15.95 9.93 -25.62
CA LYS A 140 16.21 9.36 -26.97
C LYS A 140 15.98 7.84 -27.05
N ALA A 141 15.76 7.19 -25.91
CA ALA A 141 15.52 5.74 -25.82
C ALA A 141 14.07 5.41 -25.48
N LEU A 142 13.17 6.40 -25.43
CA LEU A 142 11.76 6.17 -25.10
C LEU A 142 11.00 5.37 -26.17
N ASP A 143 11.50 5.36 -27.41
CA ASP A 143 11.01 4.51 -28.49
C ASP A 143 11.24 3.01 -28.26
N LEU A 144 12.12 2.65 -27.30
CA LEU A 144 12.36 1.27 -26.92
C LEU A 144 11.33 0.71 -25.92
N ILE A 145 10.43 1.55 -25.38
CA ILE A 145 9.40 1.13 -24.41
C ILE A 145 8.62 -0.11 -24.90
N PRO A 146 8.06 -0.14 -26.13
CA PRO A 146 7.33 -1.30 -26.61
C PRO A 146 8.18 -2.57 -26.70
N ALA A 147 9.46 -2.44 -27.01
CA ALA A 147 10.38 -3.58 -27.10
C ALA A 147 10.67 -4.19 -25.72
N HIS A 148 10.66 -3.39 -24.64
CA HIS A 148 10.92 -3.83 -23.28
C HIS A 148 9.67 -4.25 -22.52
N LEU A 149 8.52 -3.62 -22.77
CA LEU A 149 7.29 -3.80 -22.00
C LEU A 149 6.18 -4.50 -22.79
N GLY A 150 6.43 -4.83 -24.06
CA GLY A 150 5.53 -5.59 -24.94
C GLY A 150 4.71 -4.71 -25.88
N CYS A 151 3.89 -3.81 -25.35
CA CYS A 151 3.05 -2.92 -26.17
C CYS A 151 2.49 -1.78 -25.31
N PHE A 152 1.84 -0.83 -25.97
CA PHE A 152 0.91 0.09 -25.31
C PHE A 152 -0.46 -0.57 -25.08
N PRO A 153 -1.23 -0.12 -24.05
CA PRO A 153 -0.90 0.95 -23.15
C PRO A 153 0.18 0.60 -22.13
N VAL A 154 0.81 1.65 -21.54
CA VAL A 154 1.73 1.51 -20.41
C VAL A 154 1.30 2.44 -19.27
N ALA A 155 1.59 2.03 -18.02
CA ALA A 155 1.46 2.90 -16.88
C ALA A 155 2.76 3.69 -16.67
N ILE A 156 2.67 5.01 -16.55
CA ILE A 156 3.79 5.89 -16.20
C ILE A 156 3.46 6.57 -14.88
N LYS A 157 4.31 6.38 -13.86
CA LYS A 157 4.05 6.84 -12.50
C LYS A 157 5.33 7.23 -11.76
N PRO A 158 5.25 8.02 -10.69
CA PRO A 158 6.38 8.21 -9.78
C PRO A 158 6.84 6.88 -9.20
N ALA A 159 8.16 6.68 -9.07
CA ALA A 159 8.70 5.45 -8.47
C ALA A 159 8.41 5.38 -6.96
N ARG A 160 8.19 6.54 -6.31
CA ARG A 160 7.87 6.71 -4.89
C ARG A 160 6.63 7.58 -4.73
N GLY A 161 5.88 7.35 -3.63
CA GLY A 161 4.64 8.08 -3.34
C GLY A 161 3.40 7.19 -3.42
N GLY A 162 2.24 7.75 -3.09
CA GLY A 162 0.96 7.06 -2.98
C GLY A 162 -0.19 7.80 -3.67
N SER A 163 -1.43 7.42 -3.33
CA SER A 163 -2.69 8.08 -3.74
C SER A 163 -2.88 8.28 -5.25
N ALA A 164 -2.24 7.45 -6.08
CA ALA A 164 -2.24 7.51 -7.54
C ALA A 164 -1.79 8.87 -8.13
N MET A 165 -1.11 9.72 -7.36
CA MET A 165 -0.60 11.00 -7.83
C MET A 165 0.45 10.80 -8.93
N GLY A 166 0.28 11.48 -10.06
CA GLY A 166 1.18 11.37 -11.22
C GLY A 166 1.13 10.03 -11.95
N VAL A 167 0.09 9.20 -11.71
CA VAL A 167 -0.14 7.94 -12.43
C VAL A 167 -0.91 8.22 -13.72
N ASN A 168 -0.35 7.81 -14.85
CA ASN A 168 -0.93 7.99 -16.17
C ASN A 168 -1.00 6.66 -16.93
N CYS A 169 -2.16 6.35 -17.51
CA CYS A 169 -2.30 5.32 -18.53
C CYS A 169 -1.98 5.96 -19.90
N VAL A 170 -0.96 5.48 -20.56
CA VAL A 170 -0.46 6.06 -21.83
C VAL A 170 -0.71 5.08 -22.96
N GLU A 171 -1.56 5.45 -23.90
CA GLU A 171 -2.03 4.58 -24.99
C GLU A 171 -1.09 4.55 -26.20
N SER A 172 -0.18 5.52 -26.30
CA SER A 172 0.73 5.63 -27.45
C SER A 172 2.01 6.39 -27.10
N GLN A 173 3.00 6.30 -28.00
CA GLN A 173 4.31 6.95 -27.86
C GLN A 173 4.22 8.47 -27.65
N GLU A 174 3.23 9.12 -28.26
CA GLU A 174 3.07 10.58 -28.21
C GLU A 174 2.78 11.09 -26.80
N GLY A 175 2.09 10.28 -25.96
CA GLY A 175 1.75 10.63 -24.59
C GLY A 175 2.90 10.46 -23.58
N VAL A 176 3.93 9.69 -23.93
CA VAL A 176 4.99 9.28 -22.98
C VAL A 176 5.71 10.47 -22.37
N GLY A 177 6.08 11.46 -23.17
CA GLY A 177 6.84 12.62 -22.68
C GLY A 177 6.08 13.44 -21.64
N ALA A 178 4.79 13.69 -21.88
CA ALA A 178 3.93 14.44 -20.97
C ALA A 178 3.72 13.67 -19.65
N ALA A 179 3.47 12.38 -19.71
CA ALA A 179 3.29 11.53 -18.53
C ALA A 179 4.56 11.42 -17.66
N ILE A 180 5.75 11.37 -18.30
CA ILE A 180 7.03 11.39 -17.57
C ILE A 180 7.21 12.73 -16.83
N MET A 181 6.89 13.85 -17.48
CA MET A 181 6.99 15.17 -16.84
C MET A 181 6.02 15.33 -15.67
N ASP A 182 4.80 14.78 -15.81
CA ASP A 182 3.83 14.74 -14.72
C ASP A 182 4.36 13.91 -13.54
N ALA A 183 4.86 12.70 -13.78
CA ALA A 183 5.44 11.86 -12.75
C ALA A 183 6.63 12.53 -12.02
N PHE A 184 7.47 13.29 -12.75
CA PHE A 184 8.57 14.06 -12.15
C PHE A 184 8.12 15.25 -11.30
N SER A 185 6.84 15.65 -11.34
CA SER A 185 6.30 16.64 -10.42
C SER A 185 6.18 16.09 -8.99
N PHE A 186 6.17 14.77 -8.82
CA PHE A 186 5.98 14.10 -7.54
C PHE A 186 7.23 13.36 -7.04
N ASP A 187 8.12 12.92 -7.94
CA ASP A 187 9.34 12.19 -7.56
C ASP A 187 10.51 12.49 -8.52
N SER A 188 11.71 12.20 -8.08
CA SER A 188 12.93 12.28 -8.88
C SER A 188 13.24 11.01 -9.71
N ALA A 189 12.34 10.04 -9.71
CA ALA A 189 12.41 8.85 -10.54
C ALA A 189 11.02 8.48 -11.08
N VAL A 190 10.97 8.06 -12.34
CA VAL A 190 9.77 7.54 -12.98
C VAL A 190 9.84 6.03 -13.07
N LEU A 191 8.69 5.37 -12.90
CA LEU A 191 8.47 3.95 -13.16
C LEU A 191 7.54 3.83 -14.35
N ILE A 192 7.98 3.12 -15.39
CA ILE A 192 7.20 2.82 -16.59
C ILE A 192 6.90 1.33 -16.55
N GLU A 193 5.64 0.94 -16.59
CA GLU A 193 5.19 -0.44 -16.42
C GLU A 193 4.25 -0.85 -17.55
N GLN A 194 4.27 -2.13 -17.86
CA GLN A 194 3.21 -2.77 -18.65
C GLN A 194 1.85 -2.48 -18.00
N TRP A 195 0.89 -2.04 -18.80
CA TRP A 195 -0.50 -1.92 -18.34
C TRP A 195 -1.13 -3.32 -18.26
N ILE A 196 -1.69 -3.67 -17.11
CA ILE A 196 -2.40 -4.94 -16.93
C ILE A 196 -3.90 -4.67 -16.95
N GLU A 197 -4.58 -5.25 -17.91
CA GLU A 197 -6.05 -5.22 -17.97
C GLU A 197 -6.63 -6.25 -17.00
N GLY A 198 -7.72 -5.88 -16.32
CA GLY A 198 -8.40 -6.78 -15.39
C GLY A 198 -9.15 -6.06 -14.29
N VAL A 199 -9.44 -6.79 -13.23
CA VAL A 199 -10.17 -6.30 -12.05
C VAL A 199 -9.18 -5.81 -11.02
N GLU A 200 -9.31 -4.56 -10.58
CA GLU A 200 -8.51 -4.03 -9.48
C GLU A 200 -8.95 -4.62 -8.15
N ILE A 201 -8.02 -5.19 -7.41
CA ILE A 201 -8.24 -5.87 -6.12
C ILE A 201 -7.26 -5.32 -5.09
N ALA A 202 -7.76 -5.04 -3.89
CA ALA A 202 -6.94 -4.73 -2.72
C ALA A 202 -7.12 -5.79 -1.64
N VAL A 203 -6.02 -6.28 -1.08
CA VAL A 203 -6.04 -7.27 0.00
C VAL A 203 -5.34 -6.73 1.22
N GLY A 204 -6.08 -6.55 2.32
CA GLY A 204 -5.51 -6.30 3.64
C GLY A 204 -4.86 -7.58 4.18
N VAL A 205 -3.65 -7.47 4.70
CA VAL A 205 -2.98 -8.55 5.43
C VAL A 205 -2.63 -8.06 6.82
N VAL A 206 -2.99 -8.84 7.84
CA VAL A 206 -2.81 -8.49 9.24
C VAL A 206 -2.15 -9.62 10.02
N GLY A 207 -1.45 -9.27 11.10
CA GLY A 207 -0.78 -10.21 11.98
C GLY A 207 0.74 -10.27 11.79
N ASN A 208 1.37 -11.21 12.53
CA ASN A 208 2.82 -11.43 12.55
C ASN A 208 3.14 -12.91 12.65
N GLY A 209 4.23 -13.36 12.03
CA GLY A 209 4.66 -14.76 12.09
C GLY A 209 3.54 -15.72 11.70
N ASP A 210 3.18 -16.63 12.60
CA ASP A 210 2.14 -17.65 12.37
C ASP A 210 0.70 -17.10 12.44
N THR A 211 0.51 -15.87 12.92
CA THR A 211 -0.83 -15.24 12.99
C THR A 211 -1.19 -14.43 11.74
N VAL A 212 -0.29 -14.38 10.75
CA VAL A 212 -0.53 -13.64 9.50
C VAL A 212 -1.72 -14.22 8.75
N ARG A 213 -2.68 -13.36 8.42
CA ARG A 213 -3.87 -13.72 7.65
C ARG A 213 -4.26 -12.62 6.67
N ALA A 214 -4.84 -13.01 5.55
CA ALA A 214 -5.50 -12.11 4.63
C ALA A 214 -6.90 -11.75 5.17
N LEU A 215 -7.30 -10.50 5.03
CA LEU A 215 -8.69 -10.08 5.15
C LEU A 215 -9.42 -10.35 3.81
N PRO A 216 -10.77 -10.41 3.81
CA PRO A 216 -11.50 -10.53 2.56
C PRO A 216 -11.03 -9.47 1.55
N PRO A 217 -10.67 -9.87 0.32
CA PRO A 217 -10.25 -8.92 -0.70
C PRO A 217 -11.35 -7.90 -1.02
N VAL A 218 -10.96 -6.72 -1.48
CA VAL A 218 -11.87 -5.68 -1.94
C VAL A 218 -11.69 -5.51 -3.44
N GLU A 219 -12.75 -5.74 -4.19
CA GLU A 219 -12.84 -5.38 -5.60
C GLU A 219 -13.10 -3.89 -5.72
N ILE A 220 -12.36 -3.23 -6.60
CA ILE A 220 -12.45 -1.81 -6.89
C ILE A 220 -12.94 -1.68 -8.32
N THR A 221 -14.10 -1.05 -8.52
CA THR A 221 -14.73 -0.91 -9.83
C THR A 221 -14.91 0.58 -10.16
N PRO A 222 -13.89 1.23 -10.76
CA PRO A 222 -14.03 2.62 -11.21
C PRO A 222 -15.10 2.73 -12.28
N LYS A 223 -15.91 3.78 -12.23
CA LYS A 223 -16.93 4.07 -13.26
C LYS A 223 -16.32 4.60 -14.56
N ARG A 224 -15.05 5.01 -14.51
CA ARG A 224 -14.24 5.47 -15.67
C ARG A 224 -12.78 5.13 -15.44
N GLY A 225 -12.10 4.70 -16.51
CA GLY A 225 -10.66 4.49 -16.51
C GLY A 225 -10.17 3.49 -15.45
N PHE A 226 -9.36 3.95 -14.52
CA PHE A 226 -8.78 3.18 -13.42
C PHE A 226 -8.97 3.94 -12.09
N PHE A 227 -8.61 3.33 -10.97
CA PHE A 227 -8.71 3.93 -9.63
C PHE A 227 -7.67 5.04 -9.42
N ASP A 228 -7.90 6.16 -10.09
CA ASP A 228 -7.05 7.35 -10.09
C ASP A 228 -7.26 8.22 -8.84
N THR A 229 -6.56 9.36 -8.79
CA THR A 229 -6.66 10.32 -7.68
C THR A 229 -8.08 10.88 -7.54
N ALA A 230 -8.81 11.10 -8.64
CA ALA A 230 -10.16 11.62 -8.59
C ALA A 230 -11.13 10.58 -7.97
N ALA A 231 -11.03 9.31 -8.39
CA ALA A 231 -11.83 8.21 -7.85
C ALA A 231 -11.50 7.91 -6.37
N ARG A 232 -10.29 8.25 -5.90
CA ARG A 232 -9.90 8.14 -4.49
C ARG A 232 -10.47 9.26 -3.62
N GLN A 233 -10.84 10.39 -4.20
CA GLN A 233 -11.40 11.55 -3.49
C GLN A 233 -12.91 11.64 -3.59
N ASP A 234 -13.50 11.04 -4.62
CA ASP A 234 -14.94 11.07 -4.90
C ASP A 234 -15.47 9.63 -5.05
N PHE A 235 -16.07 9.12 -3.97
CA PHE A 235 -16.63 7.77 -3.92
C PHE A 235 -17.85 7.56 -4.84
N ASP A 236 -18.43 8.63 -5.39
CA ASP A 236 -19.44 8.51 -6.45
C ASP A 236 -18.86 8.04 -7.78
N LEU A 237 -17.52 8.05 -7.93
CA LEU A 237 -16.81 7.61 -9.13
C LEU A 237 -16.34 6.15 -9.09
N VAL A 238 -16.59 5.42 -7.99
CA VAL A 238 -16.10 4.05 -7.79
C VAL A 238 -17.07 3.23 -6.95
N ASP A 239 -17.23 1.97 -7.30
CA ASP A 239 -17.96 0.99 -6.48
C ASP A 239 -16.98 0.00 -5.86
N PHE A 240 -17.22 -0.41 -4.62
CA PHE A 240 -16.41 -1.37 -3.87
C PHE A 240 -17.24 -2.58 -3.47
N TYR A 241 -16.62 -3.77 -3.57
CA TYR A 241 -17.24 -5.04 -3.15
C TYR A 241 -16.26 -5.85 -2.31
N SER A 242 -16.65 -6.22 -1.08
CA SER A 242 -15.86 -7.09 -0.22
C SER A 242 -16.76 -8.17 0.43
N PRO A 243 -16.57 -9.45 0.11
CA PRO A 243 -15.60 -9.98 -0.86
C PRO A 243 -15.92 -9.55 -2.31
N PRO A 244 -14.97 -9.76 -3.25
CA PRO A 244 -15.19 -9.49 -4.68
C PRO A 244 -16.41 -10.22 -5.23
N ARG A 245 -17.04 -9.64 -6.24
CA ARG A 245 -18.12 -10.29 -6.97
C ARG A 245 -17.58 -11.53 -7.68
N PRO A 246 -18.17 -12.72 -7.50
CA PRO A 246 -17.64 -13.94 -8.09
C PRO A 246 -17.52 -13.87 -9.62
N GLU A 247 -18.52 -13.28 -10.29
CA GLU A 247 -18.56 -13.10 -11.73
C GLU A 247 -17.47 -12.19 -12.31
N SER A 248 -16.91 -11.29 -11.50
CA SER A 248 -15.79 -10.44 -11.92
C SER A 248 -14.46 -11.20 -11.96
N LEU A 249 -14.34 -12.28 -11.19
CA LEU A 249 -13.12 -13.08 -11.09
C LEU A 249 -13.02 -14.19 -12.13
N ALA A 250 -14.10 -14.94 -12.34
CA ALA A 250 -14.10 -16.06 -13.29
C ALA A 250 -15.53 -16.55 -13.59
N GLU A 251 -15.66 -17.39 -14.65
CA GLU A 251 -16.86 -18.15 -14.93
C GLU A 251 -16.86 -19.46 -14.14
N GLY A 252 -17.95 -19.71 -13.39
CA GLY A 252 -18.15 -20.95 -12.64
C GLY A 252 -17.46 -20.99 -11.28
N LYS A 253 -18.18 -21.56 -10.28
CA LYS A 253 -17.79 -21.49 -8.86
C LYS A 253 -16.40 -22.03 -8.54
N VAL A 254 -15.97 -23.13 -9.15
CA VAL A 254 -14.64 -23.72 -8.89
C VAL A 254 -13.52 -22.76 -9.30
N MET A 255 -13.66 -22.13 -10.47
CA MET A 255 -12.67 -21.15 -10.95
C MET A 255 -12.68 -19.85 -10.12
N GLN A 256 -13.85 -19.46 -9.62
CA GLN A 256 -14.00 -18.29 -8.71
C GLN A 256 -13.27 -18.54 -7.38
N ASP A 257 -13.46 -19.72 -6.77
CA ASP A 257 -12.81 -20.10 -5.53
C ASP A 257 -11.27 -20.19 -5.72
N GLU A 258 -10.81 -20.72 -6.87
CA GLU A 258 -9.38 -20.77 -7.22
C GLU A 258 -8.78 -19.38 -7.45
N ALA A 259 -9.49 -18.47 -8.09
CA ALA A 259 -9.08 -17.08 -8.30
C ALA A 259 -8.94 -16.35 -6.97
N LEU A 260 -9.94 -16.47 -6.09
CA LEU A 260 -9.91 -15.87 -4.76
C LEU A 260 -8.73 -16.39 -3.93
N GLN A 261 -8.51 -17.71 -3.94
CA GLN A 261 -7.37 -18.32 -3.26
C GLN A 261 -6.03 -17.82 -3.81
N ALA A 262 -5.88 -17.69 -5.13
CA ALA A 262 -4.66 -17.18 -5.75
C ALA A 262 -4.38 -15.73 -5.34
N ILE A 263 -5.42 -14.89 -5.27
CA ILE A 263 -5.35 -13.48 -4.83
C ILE A 263 -4.87 -13.41 -3.36
N GLU A 264 -5.51 -14.17 -2.46
CA GLU A 264 -5.16 -14.18 -1.04
C GLU A 264 -3.75 -14.73 -0.79
N LEU A 265 -3.37 -15.84 -1.44
CA LEU A 265 -2.03 -16.42 -1.32
C LEU A 265 -0.94 -15.48 -1.82
N THR A 266 -1.20 -14.75 -2.92
CA THR A 266 -0.28 -13.73 -3.43
C THR A 266 -0.06 -12.61 -2.41
N ALA A 267 -1.12 -12.12 -1.78
CA ALA A 267 -1.02 -11.08 -0.76
C ALA A 267 -0.23 -11.55 0.47
N LEU A 268 -0.49 -12.77 0.93
CA LEU A 268 0.23 -13.39 2.05
C LEU A 268 1.72 -13.61 1.73
N GLU A 269 2.03 -14.07 0.51
CA GLU A 269 3.42 -14.21 0.06
C GLU A 269 4.15 -12.86 0.10
N VAL A 270 3.55 -11.84 -0.51
CA VAL A 270 4.15 -10.50 -0.58
C VAL A 270 4.40 -9.94 0.81
N HIS A 271 3.41 -10.02 1.70
CA HIS A 271 3.54 -9.57 3.08
C HIS A 271 4.73 -10.23 3.78
N LYS A 272 4.82 -11.57 3.70
CA LYS A 272 5.89 -12.36 4.35
C LYS A 272 7.24 -12.11 3.71
N ALA A 273 7.31 -12.17 2.38
CA ALA A 273 8.54 -12.02 1.62
C ALA A 273 9.23 -10.67 1.85
N LEU A 274 8.45 -9.63 2.03
CA LEU A 274 8.92 -8.28 2.24
C LEU A 274 9.17 -7.95 3.72
N GLY A 275 8.88 -8.88 4.63
CA GLY A 275 9.07 -8.69 6.07
C GLY A 275 8.11 -7.68 6.68
N CYS A 276 6.91 -7.54 6.09
CA CYS A 276 5.84 -6.74 6.70
C CYS A 276 5.46 -7.31 8.05
N ARG A 277 5.01 -6.45 8.93
CA ARG A 277 4.45 -6.86 10.21
C ARG A 277 3.22 -6.01 10.54
N ASP A 278 2.38 -6.57 11.39
CA ASP A 278 1.15 -6.01 11.92
C ASP A 278 0.09 -5.80 10.83
N ILE A 279 0.37 -4.98 9.83
CA ILE A 279 -0.60 -4.56 8.82
C ILE A 279 0.08 -4.20 7.51
N SER A 280 -0.52 -4.60 6.40
CA SER A 280 -0.24 -4.08 5.06
C SER A 280 -1.46 -4.19 4.16
N ARG A 281 -1.46 -3.51 3.02
CA ARG A 281 -2.44 -3.69 1.94
C ARG A 281 -1.68 -3.89 0.64
N ILE A 282 -2.03 -4.95 -0.06
CA ILE A 282 -1.46 -5.31 -1.35
C ILE A 282 -2.49 -4.97 -2.42
N ASP A 283 -2.15 -4.03 -3.29
CA ASP A 283 -2.98 -3.61 -4.41
C ASP A 283 -2.52 -4.35 -5.66
N MET A 284 -3.46 -4.98 -6.38
CA MET A 284 -3.17 -5.82 -7.53
C MET A 284 -4.26 -5.75 -8.60
N VAL A 285 -3.98 -6.25 -9.78
CA VAL A 285 -4.96 -6.49 -10.84
C VAL A 285 -5.06 -7.99 -11.07
N TRP A 286 -6.27 -8.51 -11.03
CA TRP A 286 -6.62 -9.84 -11.47
C TRP A 286 -6.93 -9.82 -12.97
N ASN A 287 -6.11 -10.45 -13.81
CA ASN A 287 -6.24 -10.39 -15.27
C ASN A 287 -7.12 -11.52 -15.86
N GLY A 288 -7.91 -12.21 -15.02
CA GLY A 288 -8.71 -13.38 -15.39
C GLY A 288 -8.00 -14.71 -15.26
N SER A 289 -6.69 -14.74 -15.00
CA SER A 289 -5.91 -15.97 -14.80
C SER A 289 -4.93 -15.92 -13.64
N MET A 290 -4.38 -14.73 -13.34
CA MET A 290 -3.42 -14.55 -12.26
C MET A 290 -3.41 -13.11 -11.72
N PRO A 291 -3.05 -12.90 -10.44
CA PRO A 291 -2.91 -11.56 -9.86
C PRO A 291 -1.55 -10.95 -10.21
N PHE A 292 -1.56 -9.68 -10.59
CA PHE A 292 -0.37 -8.84 -10.77
C PHE A 292 -0.32 -7.79 -9.67
N VAL A 293 0.74 -7.79 -8.87
CA VAL A 293 0.93 -6.82 -7.78
C VAL A 293 1.36 -5.48 -8.37
N LEU A 294 0.65 -4.42 -8.03
CA LEU A 294 0.95 -3.06 -8.46
C LEU A 294 1.67 -2.24 -7.40
N GLU A 295 1.26 -2.44 -6.13
CA GLU A 295 1.74 -1.66 -5.00
C GLU A 295 1.55 -2.41 -3.69
N VAL A 296 2.37 -2.06 -2.70
CA VAL A 296 2.24 -2.55 -1.32
C VAL A 296 2.26 -1.35 -0.37
N ASN A 297 1.21 -1.22 0.43
CA ASN A 297 1.03 -0.14 1.39
C ASN A 297 1.25 -0.66 2.80
N ILE A 298 2.22 -0.11 3.53
CA ILE A 298 2.56 -0.49 4.91
C ILE A 298 1.85 0.38 5.96
N SER A 299 1.24 1.47 5.55
CA SER A 299 0.38 2.34 6.35
C SER A 299 -0.92 2.59 5.58
N PRO A 300 -1.78 1.56 5.42
CA PRO A 300 -2.99 1.70 4.64
C PRO A 300 -3.96 2.71 5.26
N GLY A 301 -4.75 3.38 4.41
CA GLY A 301 -5.75 4.34 4.84
C GLY A 301 -6.76 3.74 5.81
N MET A 302 -7.15 4.55 6.79
CA MET A 302 -8.01 4.17 7.91
C MET A 302 -9.23 5.08 8.05
N THR A 303 -9.62 5.78 6.98
CA THR A 303 -10.89 6.53 6.99
C THR A 303 -12.07 5.57 6.96
N GLU A 304 -13.28 6.05 7.22
CA GLU A 304 -14.50 5.25 7.19
C GLU A 304 -14.72 4.54 5.83
N HIS A 305 -14.25 5.17 4.75
CA HIS A 305 -14.39 4.66 3.38
C HIS A 305 -13.13 3.98 2.84
N SER A 306 -12.10 3.80 3.67
CA SER A 306 -10.87 3.14 3.25
C SER A 306 -11.03 1.63 3.07
N LEU A 307 -10.27 1.06 2.14
CA LEU A 307 -10.37 -0.36 1.76
C LEU A 307 -10.07 -1.32 2.91
N LEU A 308 -9.16 -0.97 3.82
CA LEU A 308 -8.82 -1.85 4.95
C LEU A 308 -9.93 -1.92 6.01
N PRO A 309 -10.53 -0.81 6.50
CA PRO A 309 -11.74 -0.86 7.33
C PRO A 309 -12.89 -1.63 6.68
N MET A 310 -13.10 -1.47 5.36
CA MET A 310 -14.09 -2.21 4.60
C MET A 310 -13.83 -3.73 4.62
N ALA A 311 -12.60 -4.15 4.33
CA ALA A 311 -12.18 -5.56 4.39
C ALA A 311 -12.32 -6.13 5.81
N THR A 312 -12.01 -5.33 6.84
CA THR A 312 -12.15 -5.70 8.25
C THR A 312 -13.62 -5.96 8.59
N ALA A 313 -14.51 -5.06 8.22
CA ALA A 313 -15.95 -5.23 8.43
C ALA A 313 -16.49 -6.48 7.69
N ALA A 314 -16.05 -6.72 6.45
CA ALA A 314 -16.43 -7.91 5.67
C ALA A 314 -15.95 -9.22 6.31
N SER A 315 -14.87 -9.19 7.12
CA SER A 315 -14.42 -10.35 7.90
C SER A 315 -15.25 -10.63 9.15
N GLY A 316 -16.23 -9.78 9.47
CA GLY A 316 -17.03 -9.87 10.70
C GLY A 316 -16.33 -9.31 11.95
N VAL A 317 -15.17 -8.71 11.81
CA VAL A 317 -14.40 -8.07 12.89
C VAL A 317 -14.63 -6.55 12.85
N SER A 318 -14.83 -5.93 13.99
CA SER A 318 -14.89 -4.46 14.06
C SER A 318 -13.49 -3.85 13.91
N LEU A 319 -13.42 -2.64 13.37
CA LEU A 319 -12.14 -1.91 13.29
C LEU A 319 -11.50 -1.73 14.67
N GLY A 320 -12.30 -1.53 15.72
CA GLY A 320 -11.80 -1.40 17.09
C GLY A 320 -11.14 -2.68 17.60
N GLU A 321 -11.69 -3.85 17.31
CA GLU A 321 -11.10 -5.14 17.67
C GLU A 321 -9.78 -5.36 16.93
N LEU A 322 -9.72 -5.03 15.64
CA LEU A 322 -8.49 -5.11 14.87
C LEU A 322 -7.41 -4.17 15.44
N LEU A 323 -7.76 -2.92 15.75
CA LEU A 323 -6.82 -1.97 16.33
C LEU A 323 -6.28 -2.42 17.69
N ASP A 324 -7.13 -3.00 18.55
CA ASP A 324 -6.71 -3.58 19.82
C ASP A 324 -5.70 -4.72 19.61
N GLU A 325 -5.97 -5.65 18.68
CA GLU A 325 -5.08 -6.76 18.32
C GLU A 325 -3.70 -6.25 17.87
N LEU A 326 -3.69 -5.26 16.97
CA LEU A 326 -2.46 -4.68 16.44
C LEU A 326 -1.64 -3.97 17.52
N LEU A 327 -2.29 -3.19 18.39
CA LEU A 327 -1.65 -2.49 19.50
C LEU A 327 -1.08 -3.47 20.52
N GLU A 328 -1.86 -4.47 20.93
CA GLU A 328 -1.37 -5.51 21.86
C GLU A 328 -0.15 -6.25 21.31
N THR A 329 -0.14 -6.54 20.02
CA THR A 329 0.99 -7.18 19.34
C THR A 329 2.22 -6.27 19.33
N ALA A 330 2.05 -4.98 19.03
CA ALA A 330 3.13 -4.02 19.04
C ALA A 330 3.74 -3.81 20.43
N ILE A 331 2.91 -3.73 21.47
CA ILE A 331 3.33 -3.54 22.88
C ILE A 331 4.11 -4.76 23.41
N LYS A 332 3.74 -5.97 22.99
CA LYS A 332 4.40 -7.23 23.42
C LYS A 332 5.73 -7.50 22.70
N ARG A 333 6.05 -6.76 21.66
CA ARG A 333 7.30 -6.86 20.87
C ARG A 333 8.46 -6.20 21.59
#